data_37d690ecf3e06f2a2a183418e9d7c7b7
#
_entry.id   37d690ecf3e06f2a2a183418e9d7c7b7
#
_cell.length_a   1.000
_cell.length_b   1.000
_cell.length_c   1.000
_cell.angle_alpha   90.00
_cell.angle_beta   90.00
_cell.angle_gamma   90.00
#
_symmetry.space_group_name_H-M   'P 1'
#
loop_
_entity.id
_entity.type
_entity.pdbx_description
1 polymer ?
#
loop_
_entity_poly.entity_id
_entity_poly.type
_entity_poly.pdbx_seq_one_letter_code
_entity_poly.pdbx_strand_id
1 'polypeptide(L)'
;MVSHYIANPLTIDGLKFDLRIYVAITSINPLRIYIYEEGLVRFATQLYQPPLIDSEADPYVHLTNYSINKHNNKCLIAGHEMAEEADGIKWSFKAWKQVLKAHQVNDEKLFSKIKDIVVKTIISCEPNLNSAFEMYVPHRSNCF
;
A
#
# COMPACT_ATOMS: atom_id res chain seq x y z
N MET A 1 13.36 9.11 10.99
CA MET A 1 12.00 8.86 11.56
C MET A 1 11.92 7.38 11.91
N VAL A 2 11.44 7.03 13.09
CA VAL A 2 11.25 5.65 13.54
C VAL A 2 9.76 5.44 13.77
N SER A 3 9.21 4.33 13.33
CA SER A 3 7.81 3.97 13.51
C SER A 3 7.68 2.58 14.14
N HIS A 4 6.55 2.34 14.78
CA HIS A 4 6.26 1.02 15.34
C HIS A 4 6.10 0.00 14.23
N TYR A 5 6.76 -1.16 14.36
CA TYR A 5 6.63 -2.25 13.41
C TYR A 5 5.35 -3.06 13.67
N ILE A 6 4.58 -3.35 12.63
CA ILE A 6 3.38 -4.18 12.74
C ILE A 6 3.79 -5.65 12.65
N ALA A 7 3.85 -6.31 13.81
CA ALA A 7 4.34 -7.69 13.93
C ALA A 7 3.34 -8.74 13.42
N ASN A 8 2.04 -8.41 13.34
CA ASN A 8 0.98 -9.30 12.86
C ASN A 8 0.29 -8.69 11.62
N PRO A 9 0.96 -8.63 10.46
CA PRO A 9 0.34 -8.16 9.23
C PRO A 9 -0.67 -9.17 8.71
N LEU A 10 -1.64 -8.70 7.91
CA LEU A 10 -2.41 -9.60 7.07
C LEU A 10 -1.47 -10.22 6.03
N THR A 11 -1.53 -11.52 5.85
CA THR A 11 -0.75 -12.27 4.86
C THR A 11 -1.67 -12.99 3.88
N ILE A 12 -1.19 -13.24 2.68
CA ILE A 12 -1.82 -14.12 1.69
C ILE A 12 -0.85 -15.28 1.44
N ASP A 13 -1.29 -16.49 1.64
CA ASP A 13 -0.48 -17.72 1.57
C ASP A 13 0.79 -17.67 2.42
N GLY A 14 0.70 -17.00 3.57
CA GLY A 14 1.82 -16.79 4.47
C GLY A 14 2.81 -15.72 4.03
N LEU A 15 2.58 -15.04 2.91
CA LEU A 15 3.44 -13.97 2.41
C LEU A 15 2.93 -12.61 2.87
N LYS A 16 3.84 -11.77 3.36
CA LYS A 16 3.55 -10.38 3.65
C LYS A 16 3.39 -9.60 2.35
N PHE A 17 2.46 -8.66 2.33
CA PHE A 17 2.25 -7.77 1.20
C PHE A 17 2.03 -6.32 1.62
N ASP A 18 2.19 -5.41 0.69
CA ASP A 18 1.79 -4.02 0.82
C ASP A 18 0.94 -3.56 -0.38
N LEU A 19 0.20 -2.50 -0.16
CA LEU A 19 -0.63 -1.87 -1.18
C LEU A 19 -0.01 -0.55 -1.63
N ARG A 20 0.26 -0.42 -2.93
CA ARG A 20 0.60 0.86 -3.55
C ARG A 20 -0.69 1.52 -4.03
N ILE A 21 -1.12 2.53 -3.29
CA ILE A 21 -2.34 3.30 -3.56
C ILE A 21 -1.93 4.66 -4.12
N TYR A 22 -2.62 5.11 -5.16
CA TYR A 22 -2.40 6.42 -5.76
C TYR A 22 -3.49 7.38 -5.31
N VAL A 23 -3.06 8.50 -4.75
CA VAL A 23 -3.93 9.55 -4.22
C VAL A 23 -3.57 10.86 -4.90
N ALA A 24 -4.55 11.55 -5.46
CA ALA A 24 -4.40 12.87 -6.04
C ALA A 24 -5.14 13.92 -5.18
N ILE A 25 -4.44 15.00 -4.85
CA ILE A 25 -5.01 16.19 -4.24
C ILE A 25 -5.10 17.23 -5.35
N THR A 26 -6.32 17.55 -5.77
CA THR A 26 -6.54 18.46 -6.89
C THR A 26 -6.83 19.90 -6.45
N SER A 27 -7.21 20.09 -5.21
CA SER A 27 -7.44 21.40 -4.60
C SER A 27 -7.22 21.29 -3.10
N ILE A 28 -6.69 22.34 -2.47
CA ILE A 28 -6.50 22.43 -1.03
C ILE A 28 -7.65 23.21 -0.41
N ASN A 29 -8.10 24.28 -1.05
CA ASN A 29 -9.24 25.08 -0.59
C ASN A 29 -10.21 25.34 -1.76
N PRO A 30 -11.39 24.66 -1.81
CA PRO A 30 -11.82 23.56 -0.93
C PRO A 30 -10.97 22.30 -1.15
N LEU A 31 -10.75 21.54 -0.07
CA LEU A 31 -9.95 20.29 -0.14
C LEU A 31 -10.66 19.23 -1.00
N ARG A 32 -9.96 18.75 -2.03
CA ARG A 32 -10.44 17.71 -2.94
C ARG A 32 -9.41 16.60 -3.06
N ILE A 33 -9.80 15.39 -2.62
CA ILE A 33 -8.97 14.21 -2.58
C ILE A 33 -9.60 13.13 -3.45
N TYR A 34 -8.81 12.54 -4.34
CA TYR A 34 -9.21 11.42 -5.18
C TYR A 34 -8.29 10.24 -4.92
N ILE A 35 -8.87 9.07 -4.80
CA ILE A 35 -8.14 7.80 -4.72
C ILE A 35 -8.38 7.06 -6.02
N TYR A 36 -7.31 6.67 -6.70
CA TYR A 36 -7.41 5.87 -7.91
C TYR A 36 -7.89 4.46 -7.55
N GLU A 37 -8.81 3.93 -8.33
CA GLU A 37 -9.46 2.63 -8.05
C GLU A 37 -8.53 1.44 -8.21
N GLU A 38 -7.50 1.59 -9.05
CA GLU A 38 -6.48 0.59 -9.27
C GLU A 38 -5.18 0.94 -8.54
N GLY A 39 -4.34 -0.08 -8.36
CA GLY A 39 -3.07 0.03 -7.70
C GLY A 39 -2.26 -1.24 -7.85
N LEU A 40 -1.17 -1.32 -7.11
CA LEU A 40 -0.31 -2.48 -7.13
C LEU A 40 -0.23 -3.10 -5.74
N VAL A 41 -0.31 -4.42 -5.70
CA VAL A 41 0.02 -5.22 -4.52
C VAL A 41 1.42 -5.79 -4.72
N ARG A 42 2.28 -5.59 -3.74
CA ARG A 42 3.66 -6.07 -3.78
C ARG A 42 3.88 -7.06 -2.65
N PHE A 43 4.50 -8.18 -2.96
CA PHE A 43 4.73 -9.25 -1.99
C PHE A 43 6.19 -9.32 -1.56
N ALA A 44 6.40 -9.75 -0.32
CA ALA A 44 7.65 -10.35 0.12
C ALA A 44 7.82 -11.71 -0.58
N THR A 45 9.04 -12.18 -0.75
CA THR A 45 9.31 -13.40 -1.54
C THR A 45 9.54 -14.63 -0.68
N GLN A 46 9.53 -14.48 0.63
CA GLN A 46 9.62 -15.58 1.60
C GLN A 46 8.47 -15.51 2.60
N LEU A 47 8.15 -16.67 3.20
CA LEU A 47 7.09 -16.79 4.21
C LEU A 47 7.35 -15.85 5.39
N TYR A 48 6.30 -15.13 5.77
CA TYR A 48 6.37 -14.21 6.88
C TYR A 48 6.63 -14.93 8.21
N GLN A 49 7.58 -14.43 8.95
CA GLN A 49 7.85 -14.81 10.32
C GLN A 49 7.95 -13.55 11.18
N PRO A 50 7.37 -13.52 12.39
CA PRO A 50 7.53 -12.39 13.29
C PRO A 50 9.02 -12.13 13.57
N PRO A 51 9.45 -10.85 13.66
CA PRO A 51 10.84 -10.53 13.93
C PRO A 51 11.22 -11.03 15.33
N LEU A 52 12.33 -11.72 15.41
CA LEU A 52 12.93 -12.10 16.70
C LEU A 52 13.81 -10.94 17.17
N ILE A 53 13.83 -10.73 18.49
CA ILE A 53 14.47 -9.56 19.12
C ILE A 53 15.98 -9.50 18.84
N ASP A 54 16.64 -10.65 18.67
CA ASP A 54 18.10 -10.78 18.55
C ASP A 54 18.58 -11.35 17.20
N SER A 55 17.72 -11.44 16.19
CA SER A 55 18.11 -11.95 14.87
C SER A 55 18.15 -10.84 13.82
N GLU A 56 19.13 -10.89 12.91
CA GLU A 56 19.08 -10.07 11.69
C GLU A 56 17.80 -10.40 10.91
N ALA A 57 16.98 -9.38 10.69
CA ALA A 57 15.74 -9.55 9.94
C ALA A 57 16.05 -9.82 8.46
N ASP A 58 15.60 -10.96 7.94
CA ASP A 58 15.72 -11.27 6.51
C ASP A 58 14.88 -10.27 5.70
N PRO A 59 15.51 -9.47 4.82
CA PRO A 59 14.79 -8.49 4.02
C PRO A 59 13.75 -9.11 3.08
N TYR A 60 13.91 -10.36 2.66
CA TYR A 60 12.97 -11.06 1.79
C TYR A 60 11.69 -11.52 2.49
N VAL A 61 11.72 -11.59 3.82
CA VAL A 61 10.57 -11.90 4.68
C VAL A 61 9.77 -10.63 5.01
N HIS A 62 10.47 -9.52 5.23
CA HIS A 62 9.88 -8.32 5.84
C HIS A 62 9.65 -7.17 4.86
N LEU A 63 10.44 -7.07 3.79
CA LEU A 63 10.35 -5.99 2.82
C LEU A 63 9.67 -6.45 1.53
N THR A 64 8.76 -5.62 1.04
CA THR A 64 7.98 -5.86 -0.18
C THR A 64 8.50 -5.07 -1.37
N ASN A 65 9.65 -4.38 -1.20
CA ASN A 65 10.27 -3.56 -2.23
C ASN A 65 10.68 -4.41 -3.44
N TYR A 66 10.19 -4.06 -4.62
CA TYR A 66 10.53 -4.77 -5.86
C TYR A 66 12.03 -4.81 -6.13
N SER A 67 12.74 -3.68 -5.89
CA SER A 67 14.19 -3.60 -6.08
C SER A 67 14.99 -4.62 -5.27
N ILE A 68 14.47 -5.01 -4.10
CA ILE A 68 15.08 -6.03 -3.23
C ILE A 68 14.67 -7.42 -3.71
N ASN A 69 13.37 -7.63 -3.84
CA ASN A 69 12.78 -8.95 -4.07
C ASN A 69 13.06 -9.53 -5.47
N LYS A 70 13.27 -8.69 -6.49
CA LYS A 70 13.59 -9.13 -7.86
C LYS A 70 14.90 -9.95 -7.97
N HIS A 71 15.77 -9.87 -6.98
CA HIS A 71 17.03 -10.60 -6.94
C HIS A 71 16.98 -11.90 -6.12
N ASN A 72 15.82 -12.21 -5.54
CA ASN A 72 15.68 -13.44 -4.76
C ASN A 72 15.43 -14.66 -5.66
N ASN A 73 16.43 -15.51 -5.80
CA ASN A 73 16.33 -16.75 -6.56
C ASN A 73 15.44 -17.83 -5.90
N LYS A 74 15.03 -17.61 -4.62
CA LYS A 74 14.17 -18.51 -3.85
C LYS A 74 12.74 -17.95 -3.74
N CYS A 75 12.26 -17.24 -4.75
CA CYS A 75 10.92 -16.69 -4.77
C CYS A 75 9.86 -17.80 -4.68
N LEU A 76 9.06 -17.76 -3.62
CA LEU A 76 7.99 -18.75 -3.36
C LEU A 76 6.66 -18.39 -4.05
N ILE A 77 6.61 -17.25 -4.72
CA ILE A 77 5.41 -16.81 -5.43
C ILE A 77 5.34 -17.57 -6.77
N ALA A 78 4.80 -18.76 -6.73
CA ALA A 78 4.27 -19.40 -7.92
C ALA A 78 2.97 -18.65 -8.28
N GLY A 79 2.81 -18.29 -9.56
CA GLY A 79 1.62 -17.59 -10.01
C GLY A 79 0.35 -18.25 -9.49
N HIS A 80 -0.49 -17.53 -8.79
CA HIS A 80 -1.80 -18.04 -8.41
C HIS A 80 -2.57 -18.35 -9.68
N GLU A 81 -2.94 -19.59 -9.87
CA GLU A 81 -3.78 -20.06 -10.99
C GLU A 81 -5.13 -19.29 -11.09
N MET A 82 -5.50 -18.57 -10.03
CA MET A 82 -6.75 -17.79 -9.93
C MET A 82 -6.65 -16.34 -10.40
N ALA A 83 -5.48 -15.81 -10.71
CA ALA A 83 -5.33 -14.39 -11.04
C ALA A 83 -4.69 -14.23 -12.41
N GLU A 84 -5.53 -14.04 -13.44
CA GLU A 84 -5.11 -13.79 -14.83
C GLU A 84 -4.16 -12.58 -15.01
N GLU A 85 -4.09 -11.69 -14.01
CA GLU A 85 -3.28 -10.47 -14.02
C GLU A 85 -2.19 -10.45 -12.92
N ALA A 86 -1.79 -11.63 -12.40
CA ALA A 86 -0.73 -11.76 -11.42
C ALA A 86 0.60 -12.02 -12.10
N ASP A 87 1.53 -11.07 -12.02
CA ASP A 87 2.89 -11.19 -12.52
C ASP A 87 3.85 -11.37 -11.33
N GLY A 88 4.09 -12.62 -10.94
CA GLY A 88 5.03 -12.97 -9.89
C GLY A 88 4.79 -12.19 -8.59
N ILE A 89 5.72 -11.30 -8.22
CA ILE A 89 5.70 -10.52 -6.97
C ILE A 89 4.82 -9.26 -7.00
N LYS A 90 4.12 -8.99 -8.10
CA LYS A 90 3.22 -7.85 -8.25
C LYS A 90 1.88 -8.29 -8.80
N TRP A 91 0.82 -7.87 -8.14
CA TRP A 91 -0.53 -8.13 -8.60
C TRP A 91 -1.30 -6.82 -8.80
N SER A 92 -2.31 -6.86 -9.70
CA SER A 92 -3.31 -5.79 -9.78
C SER A 92 -4.26 -5.82 -8.57
N PHE A 93 -4.92 -4.72 -8.27
CA PHE A 93 -5.97 -4.71 -7.25
C PHE A 93 -7.13 -5.63 -7.60
N LYS A 94 -7.44 -5.79 -8.87
CA LYS A 94 -8.48 -6.70 -9.34
C LYS A 94 -8.18 -8.15 -8.95
N ALA A 95 -6.96 -8.63 -9.25
CA ALA A 95 -6.52 -9.97 -8.86
C ALA A 95 -6.53 -10.15 -7.33
N TRP A 96 -5.99 -9.19 -6.60
CA TRP A 96 -5.95 -9.21 -5.16
C TRP A 96 -7.35 -9.25 -4.51
N LYS A 97 -8.31 -8.46 -4.99
CA LYS A 97 -9.71 -8.49 -4.51
C LYS A 97 -10.36 -9.86 -4.71
N GLN A 98 -10.06 -10.57 -5.80
CA GLN A 98 -10.56 -11.94 -6.03
C GLN A 98 -10.05 -12.89 -4.95
N VAL A 99 -8.77 -12.82 -4.64
CA VAL A 99 -8.16 -13.65 -3.59
C VAL A 99 -8.68 -13.28 -2.20
N LEU A 100 -8.86 -12.00 -1.88
CA LEU A 100 -9.47 -11.58 -0.62
C LEU A 100 -10.88 -12.16 -0.43
N LYS A 101 -11.69 -12.17 -1.48
CA LYS A 101 -13.03 -12.80 -1.44
C LYS A 101 -12.95 -14.30 -1.17
N ALA A 102 -12.01 -14.99 -1.79
CA ALA A 102 -11.78 -16.41 -1.52
C ALA A 102 -11.38 -16.68 -0.06
N HIS A 103 -10.61 -15.77 0.55
CA HIS A 103 -10.24 -15.80 1.97
C HIS A 103 -11.32 -15.21 2.91
N GLN A 104 -12.53 -14.90 2.42
CA GLN A 104 -13.64 -14.32 3.19
C GLN A 104 -13.30 -12.98 3.86
N VAL A 105 -12.35 -12.24 3.32
CA VAL A 105 -11.99 -10.89 3.78
C VAL A 105 -12.90 -9.88 3.10
N ASN A 106 -13.55 -9.03 3.89
CA ASN A 106 -14.43 -7.97 3.37
C ASN A 106 -13.59 -6.82 2.81
N ASP A 107 -13.46 -6.77 1.49
CA ASP A 107 -12.72 -5.77 0.75
C ASP A 107 -13.31 -4.35 0.89
N GLU A 108 -14.63 -4.20 0.91
CA GLU A 108 -15.29 -2.89 1.07
C GLU A 108 -14.95 -2.26 2.43
N LYS A 109 -15.03 -3.05 3.52
CA LYS A 109 -14.65 -2.60 4.86
C LYS A 109 -13.17 -2.21 4.93
N LEU A 110 -12.31 -2.96 4.25
CA LEU A 110 -10.89 -2.67 4.16
C LEU A 110 -10.63 -1.35 3.42
N PHE A 111 -11.26 -1.17 2.25
CA PHE A 111 -11.15 0.08 1.48
C PHE A 111 -11.71 1.29 2.21
N SER A 112 -12.80 1.12 2.98
CA SER A 112 -13.32 2.18 3.84
C SER A 112 -12.29 2.65 4.87
N LYS A 113 -11.57 1.71 5.51
CA LYS A 113 -10.48 2.04 6.44
C LYS A 113 -9.29 2.72 5.75
N ILE A 114 -8.96 2.29 4.53
CA ILE A 114 -7.90 2.92 3.74
C ILE A 114 -8.28 4.37 3.41
N LYS A 115 -9.50 4.62 2.96
CA LYS A 115 -10.01 5.98 2.70
C LYS A 115 -9.92 6.86 3.95
N ASP A 116 -10.31 6.33 5.10
CA ASP A 116 -10.25 7.05 6.39
C ASP A 116 -8.80 7.44 6.75
N ILE A 117 -7.83 6.53 6.57
CA ILE A 117 -6.41 6.81 6.80
C ILE A 117 -5.91 7.89 5.84
N VAL A 118 -6.24 7.81 4.55
CA VAL A 118 -5.85 8.79 3.55
C VAL A 118 -6.38 10.18 3.92
N VAL A 119 -7.67 10.29 4.24
CA VAL A 119 -8.30 11.55 4.62
C VAL A 119 -7.64 12.14 5.87
N LYS A 120 -7.46 11.35 6.92
CA LYS A 120 -6.82 11.79 8.17
C LYS A 120 -5.38 12.25 7.94
N THR A 121 -4.62 11.54 7.12
CA THR A 121 -3.24 11.90 6.78
C THR A 121 -3.19 13.25 6.07
N ILE A 122 -4.07 13.49 5.11
CA ILE A 122 -4.09 14.74 4.35
C ILE A 122 -4.56 15.90 5.23
N ILE A 123 -5.63 15.71 6.03
CA ILE A 123 -6.12 16.73 6.97
C ILE A 123 -5.02 17.15 7.96
N SER A 124 -4.19 16.22 8.43
CA SER A 124 -3.11 16.55 9.36
C SER A 124 -2.04 17.49 8.76
N CYS A 125 -1.90 17.51 7.44
CA CYS A 125 -0.94 18.33 6.71
C CYS A 125 -1.60 19.55 6.05
N GLU A 126 -2.93 19.59 5.94
CA GLU A 126 -3.69 20.59 5.19
C GLU A 126 -3.35 22.03 5.59
N PRO A 127 -3.26 22.43 6.89
CA PRO A 127 -2.97 23.81 7.27
C PRO A 127 -1.64 24.31 6.71
N ASN A 128 -0.60 23.45 6.73
CA ASN A 128 0.71 23.80 6.19
C ASN A 128 0.69 23.87 4.65
N LEU A 129 -0.05 22.95 4.01
CA LEU A 129 -0.22 22.93 2.56
C LEU A 129 -1.00 24.17 2.09
N ASN A 130 -2.07 24.54 2.79
CA ASN A 130 -2.89 25.71 2.45
C ASN A 130 -2.08 26.99 2.58
N SER A 131 -1.34 27.17 3.68
CA SER A 131 -0.49 28.34 3.88
C SER A 131 0.60 28.48 2.78
N ALA A 132 1.23 27.35 2.43
CA ALA A 132 2.20 27.35 1.34
C ALA A 132 1.55 27.65 -0.01
N PHE A 133 0.38 27.10 -0.26
CA PHE A 133 -0.36 27.31 -1.50
C PHE A 133 -0.78 28.77 -1.67
N GLU A 134 -1.33 29.40 -0.64
CA GLU A 134 -1.69 30.81 -0.65
C GLU A 134 -0.48 31.73 -0.86
N MET A 135 0.68 31.36 -0.31
CA MET A 135 1.91 32.13 -0.46
C MET A 135 2.49 32.06 -1.88
N TYR A 136 2.47 30.88 -2.51
CA TYR A 136 3.15 30.66 -3.78
C TYR A 136 2.22 30.70 -5.00
N VAL A 137 0.93 30.49 -4.82
CA VAL A 137 -0.06 30.41 -5.91
C VAL A 137 -1.38 31.10 -5.54
N PRO A 138 -1.35 32.40 -5.16
CA PRO A 138 -2.48 33.10 -4.52
C PRO A 138 -3.72 33.26 -5.39
N HIS A 139 -3.66 32.96 -6.70
CA HIS A 139 -4.75 33.23 -7.65
C HIS A 139 -5.36 31.95 -8.25
N ARG A 140 -5.03 30.78 -7.73
CA ARG A 140 -5.54 29.50 -8.24
C ARG A 140 -6.28 28.73 -7.16
N SER A 141 -7.40 28.13 -7.55
CA SER A 141 -8.21 27.26 -6.68
C SER A 141 -7.83 25.77 -6.80
N ASN A 142 -6.98 25.41 -7.75
CA ASN A 142 -6.54 24.05 -8.03
C ASN A 142 -5.01 23.95 -8.06
N CYS A 143 -4.49 22.76 -7.79
CA CYS A 143 -3.04 22.52 -7.65
C CYS A 143 -2.29 22.43 -8.98
N PHE A 144 -2.94 22.60 -10.13
CA PHE A 144 -2.35 22.57 -11.49
C PHE A 144 -3.14 23.37 -12.48
#